data_46f6035f7d99feb0c545f7d78cd89838
#
_entry.id   46f6035f7d99feb0c545f7d78cd89838
#
_cell.length_a   1.000
_cell.length_b   1.000
_cell.length_c   1.000
_cell.angle_alpha   90.00
_cell.angle_beta   90.00
_cell.angle_gamma   90.00
#
_symmetry.space_group_name_H-M   'P 1'
#
loop_
_entity.id
_entity.type
_entity.pdbx_description
1 polymer ?
#
loop_
_entity_poly.entity_id
_entity_poly.type
_entity_poly.pdbx_seq_one_letter_code
_entity_poly.pdbx_strand_id
1 'polypeptide(L)'
;RFDFIQQVIKFNQLDARLDAIWDRFLVYGKGLFYIRPTKKSYRIYWFNKDSYRSYYSPEGDLEEVVVIYPYKVKSSKGFAGVGLNTDKRYMRLKITAKEIEEIHSEQELKFDQESTNFAAFDKKIVENTMEFIPCVEVFNNPDAFGTEGSGEFEFLANQIVAHDEMVKNIRANLSFFGNPTLLSSRPKQDIVESDSETAQRPSI
;
A
#
# COMPACT_ATOMS: atom_id res chain seq x y z
N ARG A 1 8.81 -28.98 23.21
CA ARG A 1 8.82 -28.22 21.93
C ARG A 1 7.42 -27.72 21.54
N PHE A 2 6.39 -28.57 21.66
CA PHE A 2 5.01 -28.18 21.30
C PHE A 2 4.47 -27.03 22.15
N ASP A 3 4.67 -27.08 23.46
CA ASP A 3 4.26 -26.04 24.41
C ASP A 3 4.90 -24.70 24.10
N PHE A 4 6.17 -24.69 23.69
CA PHE A 4 6.88 -23.47 23.29
C PHE A 4 6.23 -22.83 22.05
N ILE A 5 5.93 -23.61 21.03
CA ILE A 5 5.27 -23.10 19.81
C ILE A 5 3.90 -22.51 20.16
N GLN A 6 3.12 -23.19 21.00
CA GLN A 6 1.83 -22.68 21.45
C GLN A 6 1.96 -21.36 22.24
N GLN A 7 2.99 -21.23 23.07
CA GLN A 7 3.28 -19.96 23.76
C GLN A 7 3.59 -18.83 22.78
N VAL A 8 4.39 -19.08 21.74
CA VAL A 8 4.70 -18.09 20.70
C VAL A 8 3.43 -17.70 19.93
N ILE A 9 2.59 -18.66 19.55
CA ILE A 9 1.30 -18.41 18.86
C ILE A 9 0.41 -17.50 19.73
N LYS A 10 0.21 -17.85 20.98
CA LYS A 10 -0.60 -17.07 21.93
C LYS A 10 -0.02 -15.67 22.19
N PHE A 11 1.29 -15.56 22.38
CA PHE A 11 1.96 -14.27 22.62
C PHE A 11 1.78 -13.30 21.44
N ASN A 12 1.76 -13.83 20.22
CA ASN A 12 1.58 -13.04 19.00
C ASN A 12 0.12 -12.92 18.56
N GLN A 13 -0.82 -13.57 19.25
CA GLN A 13 -2.23 -13.64 18.86
C GLN A 13 -2.39 -14.07 17.39
N LEU A 14 -1.60 -15.07 16.96
CA LEU A 14 -1.55 -15.46 15.57
C LEU A 14 -2.90 -15.96 15.08
N ASP A 15 -3.65 -16.70 15.89
CA ASP A 15 -4.98 -17.20 15.53
C ASP A 15 -5.94 -16.09 15.10
N ALA A 16 -5.89 -14.93 15.77
CA ALA A 16 -6.73 -13.78 15.45
C ALA A 16 -6.18 -12.93 14.29
N ARG A 17 -4.90 -13.09 13.94
CA ARG A 17 -4.24 -12.26 12.92
C ARG A 17 -4.05 -12.99 11.58
N LEU A 18 -4.09 -14.32 11.60
CA LEU A 18 -3.82 -15.12 10.40
C LEU A 18 -4.79 -14.82 9.27
N ASP A 19 -6.08 -14.66 9.55
CA ASP A 19 -7.08 -14.33 8.52
C ASP A 19 -6.73 -13.01 7.81
N ALA A 20 -6.43 -11.96 8.60
CA ALA A 20 -6.05 -10.67 8.05
C ALA A 20 -4.69 -10.69 7.32
N ILE A 21 -3.76 -11.55 7.73
CA ILE A 21 -2.48 -11.77 7.04
C ILE A 21 -2.76 -12.51 5.73
N TRP A 22 -3.62 -13.51 5.76
CA TRP A 22 -3.98 -14.30 4.59
C TRP A 22 -4.66 -13.47 3.52
N ASP A 23 -5.65 -12.65 3.88
CA ASP A 23 -6.31 -11.73 2.96
C ASP A 23 -5.30 -10.81 2.25
N ARG A 24 -4.37 -10.23 3.01
CA ARG A 24 -3.32 -9.39 2.44
C ARG A 24 -2.35 -10.17 1.54
N PHE A 25 -2.01 -11.38 1.94
CA PHE A 25 -1.14 -12.25 1.17
C PHE A 25 -1.75 -12.60 -0.19
N LEU A 26 -3.05 -12.92 -0.23
CA LEU A 26 -3.77 -13.18 -1.48
C LEU A 26 -3.82 -11.94 -2.39
N VAL A 27 -3.96 -10.75 -1.81
CA VAL A 27 -3.99 -9.50 -2.58
C VAL A 27 -2.62 -9.14 -3.14
N TYR A 28 -1.57 -9.18 -2.31
CA TYR A 28 -0.23 -8.71 -2.69
C TYR A 28 0.64 -9.78 -3.34
N GLY A 29 0.29 -11.05 -3.23
CA GLY A 29 1.02 -12.19 -3.78
C GLY A 29 2.36 -12.49 -3.12
N LYS A 30 2.85 -11.60 -2.26
CA LYS A 30 4.14 -11.72 -1.59
C LYS A 30 4.10 -11.05 -0.23
N GLY A 31 4.76 -11.64 0.76
CA GLY A 31 4.89 -11.06 2.08
C GLY A 31 6.11 -11.57 2.83
N LEU A 32 6.44 -10.89 3.90
CA LEU A 32 7.60 -11.17 4.74
C LEU A 32 7.18 -11.41 6.18
N PHE A 33 7.56 -12.54 6.73
CA PHE A 33 7.57 -12.75 8.17
C PHE A 33 8.94 -12.37 8.74
N TYR A 34 8.95 -11.52 9.75
CA TYR A 34 10.12 -11.18 10.53
C TYR A 34 9.95 -11.64 11.97
N ILE A 35 10.89 -12.42 12.47
CA ILE A 35 10.88 -12.99 13.81
C ILE A 35 11.90 -12.25 14.66
N ARG A 36 11.44 -11.51 15.67
CA ARG A 36 12.28 -10.72 16.55
C ARG A 36 12.31 -11.35 17.94
N PRO A 37 13.49 -11.70 18.50
CA PRO A 37 13.60 -12.15 19.87
C PRO A 37 13.26 -11.00 20.83
N THR A 38 12.53 -11.31 21.90
CA THR A 38 12.23 -10.39 22.99
C THR A 38 12.65 -11.04 24.30
N LYS A 39 12.70 -10.26 25.39
CA LYS A 39 13.08 -10.79 26.73
C LYS A 39 12.21 -11.95 27.21
N LYS A 40 10.96 -12.07 26.70
CA LYS A 40 9.98 -13.05 27.19
C LYS A 40 9.64 -14.14 26.16
N SER A 41 9.76 -13.85 24.88
CA SER A 41 9.35 -14.73 23.78
C SER A 41 9.82 -14.18 22.46
N TYR A 42 9.35 -14.74 21.35
CA TYR A 42 9.57 -14.25 19.99
C TYR A 42 8.36 -13.44 19.53
N ARG A 43 8.59 -12.28 18.94
CA ARG A 43 7.55 -11.49 18.30
C ARG A 43 7.61 -11.67 16.80
N ILE A 44 6.46 -11.95 16.19
CA ILE A 44 6.32 -12.18 14.76
C ILE A 44 5.63 -10.96 14.14
N TYR A 45 6.29 -10.38 13.15
CA TYR A 45 5.78 -9.28 12.33
C TYR A 45 5.49 -9.78 10.94
N TRP A 46 4.47 -9.21 10.32
CA TRP A 46 4.14 -9.41 8.92
C TRP A 46 4.27 -8.10 8.17
N PHE A 47 4.91 -8.14 7.02
CA PHE A 47 5.07 -7.01 6.12
C PHE A 47 4.58 -7.38 4.72
N ASN A 48 3.83 -6.47 4.08
CA ASN A 48 3.35 -6.63 2.72
C ASN A 48 4.49 -6.32 1.73
N LYS A 49 4.34 -6.73 0.47
CA LYS A 49 5.27 -6.50 -0.65
C LYS A 49 5.81 -5.07 -0.71
N ASP A 50 4.94 -4.07 -0.49
CA ASP A 50 5.30 -2.65 -0.60
C ASP A 50 6.11 -2.11 0.59
N SER A 51 6.13 -2.85 1.69
CA SER A 51 6.75 -2.42 2.95
C SER A 51 8.17 -2.93 3.14
N TYR A 52 8.69 -3.74 2.23
CA TYR A 52 10.04 -4.28 2.34
C TYR A 52 10.75 -4.48 1.00
N ARG A 53 12.06 -4.64 1.06
CA ARG A 53 12.93 -5.07 -0.04
C ARG A 53 13.92 -6.08 0.49
N SER A 54 14.14 -7.16 -0.25
CA SER A 54 15.10 -8.22 0.05
C SER A 54 16.22 -8.18 -0.97
N TYR A 55 17.44 -8.29 -0.50
CA TYR A 55 18.62 -8.30 -1.32
C TYR A 55 19.32 -9.66 -1.17
N TYR A 56 19.59 -10.28 -2.30
CA TYR A 56 20.17 -11.62 -2.38
C TYR A 56 21.57 -11.57 -2.99
N SER A 57 22.43 -12.49 -2.56
CA SER A 57 23.70 -12.74 -3.23
C SER A 57 23.49 -13.32 -4.64
N PRO A 58 24.50 -13.30 -5.50
CA PRO A 58 24.44 -14.00 -6.79
C PRO A 58 24.18 -15.51 -6.67
N GLU A 59 24.45 -16.08 -5.50
CA GLU A 59 24.24 -17.50 -5.17
C GLU A 59 22.82 -17.80 -4.68
N GLY A 60 22.03 -16.74 -4.46
CA GLY A 60 20.62 -16.84 -4.03
C GLY A 60 20.43 -16.78 -2.51
N ASP A 61 21.50 -16.51 -1.74
CA ASP A 61 21.38 -16.35 -0.29
C ASP A 61 20.87 -14.95 0.08
N LEU A 62 19.99 -14.87 1.06
CA LEU A 62 19.45 -13.62 1.58
C LEU A 62 20.53 -12.87 2.38
N GLU A 63 21.00 -11.72 1.89
CA GLU A 63 22.06 -10.94 2.53
C GLU A 63 21.51 -9.80 3.39
N GLU A 64 20.44 -9.16 2.95
CA GLU A 64 19.88 -7.99 3.62
C GLU A 64 18.36 -7.91 3.39
N VAL A 65 17.64 -7.45 4.41
CA VAL A 65 16.22 -7.08 4.30
C VAL A 65 16.05 -5.66 4.84
N VAL A 66 15.44 -4.80 4.05
CA VAL A 66 15.08 -3.44 4.46
C VAL A 66 13.56 -3.36 4.55
N VAL A 67 13.04 -2.98 5.70
CA VAL A 67 11.61 -2.81 5.96
C VAL A 67 11.33 -1.37 6.31
N ILE A 68 10.28 -0.78 5.72
CA ILE A 68 9.80 0.57 6.05
C ILE A 68 8.32 0.49 6.36
N TYR A 69 7.93 0.97 7.52
CA TYR A 69 6.52 1.02 7.89
C TYR A 69 6.16 2.21 8.78
N PRO A 70 4.95 2.76 8.61
CA PRO A 70 4.44 3.82 9.48
C PRO A 70 3.95 3.24 10.81
N TYR A 71 4.15 3.99 11.88
CA TYR A 71 3.59 3.69 13.18
C TYR A 71 3.09 4.97 13.86
N LYS A 72 2.20 4.81 14.85
CA LYS A 72 1.61 5.94 15.57
C LYS A 72 2.21 6.04 16.96
N VAL A 73 2.62 7.24 17.35
CA VAL A 73 3.11 7.56 18.68
C VAL A 73 2.11 8.51 19.37
N LYS A 74 1.90 8.35 20.65
CA LYS A 74 1.12 9.34 21.42
C LYS A 74 1.85 10.67 21.39
N SER A 75 1.19 11.71 20.88
CA SER A 75 1.76 13.05 20.87
C SER A 75 1.88 13.57 22.31
N SER A 76 3.06 14.06 22.66
CA SER A 76 3.29 14.75 23.95
C SER A 76 2.71 16.16 23.99
N LYS A 77 2.23 16.69 22.85
CA LYS A 77 1.70 18.05 22.69
C LYS A 77 0.17 18.14 22.84
N GLY A 78 -0.46 17.14 23.46
CA GLY A 78 -1.90 17.14 23.69
C GLY A 78 -2.29 18.13 24.78
N PHE A 79 -3.02 19.19 24.43
CA PHE A 79 -3.77 20.01 25.38
C PHE A 79 -4.80 19.12 26.08
N ALA A 80 -4.84 19.17 27.39
CA ALA A 80 -5.76 18.36 28.20
C ALA A 80 -7.22 18.60 27.74
N GLY A 81 -7.84 17.58 27.16
CA GLY A 81 -9.29 17.56 26.98
C GLY A 81 -9.88 17.20 25.62
N VAL A 82 -9.14 17.21 24.53
CA VAL A 82 -9.71 16.90 23.21
C VAL A 82 -8.81 15.97 22.41
N GLY A 83 -9.20 14.69 22.32
CA GLY A 83 -8.69 13.71 21.38
C GLY A 83 -7.22 13.31 21.59
N LEU A 84 -6.96 12.02 21.58
CA LEU A 84 -5.59 11.48 21.52
C LEU A 84 -4.95 11.87 20.18
N ASN A 85 -4.25 13.02 20.14
CA ASN A 85 -3.42 13.34 18.99
C ASN A 85 -2.31 12.30 18.87
N THR A 86 -2.31 11.57 17.78
CA THR A 86 -1.26 10.60 17.46
C THR A 86 -0.44 11.16 16.30
N ASP A 87 0.86 11.29 16.54
CA ASP A 87 1.80 11.66 15.48
C ASP A 87 2.17 10.40 14.68
N LYS A 88 2.11 10.51 13.35
CA LYS A 88 2.55 9.45 12.43
C LYS A 88 4.07 9.54 12.33
N ARG A 89 4.75 8.42 12.61
CA ARG A 89 6.18 8.27 12.42
C ARG A 89 6.46 7.09 11.51
N TYR A 90 7.65 7.06 10.96
CA TYR A 90 8.12 5.98 10.09
C TYR A 90 9.32 5.30 10.74
N MET A 91 9.36 3.97 10.61
CA MET A 91 10.50 3.18 11.04
C MET A 91 11.10 2.47 9.84
N ARG A 92 12.41 2.58 9.68
CA ARG A 92 13.20 1.77 8.75
C ARG A 92 14.01 0.76 9.56
N LEU A 93 13.86 -0.50 9.22
CA LEU A 93 14.65 -1.60 9.75
C LEU A 93 15.53 -2.11 8.62
N LYS A 94 16.84 -2.15 8.85
CA LYS A 94 17.78 -2.84 8.02
C LYS A 94 18.28 -4.07 8.78
N ILE A 95 18.04 -5.26 8.25
CA ILE A 95 18.28 -6.53 8.92
C ILE A 95 19.33 -7.29 8.13
N THR A 96 20.44 -7.58 8.75
CA THR A 96 21.52 -8.42 8.21
C THR A 96 21.78 -9.60 9.15
N ALA A 97 22.61 -10.53 8.75
CA ALA A 97 23.00 -11.64 9.61
C ALA A 97 23.76 -11.17 10.87
N LYS A 98 24.44 -10.02 10.80
CA LYS A 98 25.30 -9.50 11.89
C LYS A 98 24.59 -8.49 12.77
N GLU A 99 23.79 -7.60 12.18
CA GLU A 99 23.21 -6.45 12.89
C GLU A 99 21.81 -6.10 12.40
N ILE A 100 21.07 -5.42 13.25
CA ILE A 100 19.77 -4.84 12.97
C ILE A 100 19.87 -3.35 13.24
N GLU A 101 19.72 -2.55 12.19
CA GLU A 101 19.69 -1.09 12.27
C GLU A 101 18.23 -0.61 12.30
N GLU A 102 17.88 0.16 13.31
CA GLU A 102 16.57 0.79 13.49
C GLU A 102 16.72 2.30 13.35
N ILE A 103 15.96 2.90 12.43
CA ILE A 103 15.91 4.35 12.22
C ILE A 103 14.47 4.81 12.38
N HIS A 104 14.25 5.80 13.24
CA HIS A 104 12.96 6.41 13.45
C HIS A 104 12.93 7.82 12.85
N SER A 105 11.86 8.16 12.11
CA SER A 105 11.71 9.45 11.42
C SER A 105 10.28 9.97 11.54
N GLU A 106 10.15 11.30 11.55
CA GLU A 106 8.87 11.99 11.39
C GLU A 106 8.49 12.14 9.90
N GLN A 107 9.47 12.07 9.01
CA GLN A 107 9.28 12.12 7.56
C GLN A 107 9.23 10.73 6.97
N GLU A 108 8.55 10.61 5.85
CA GLU A 108 8.49 9.36 5.09
C GLU A 108 9.88 8.97 4.58
N LEU A 109 10.26 7.72 4.85
CA LEU A 109 11.55 7.16 4.48
C LEU A 109 11.42 6.42 3.16
N LYS A 110 12.51 6.40 2.35
CA LYS A 110 12.60 5.66 1.10
C LYS A 110 13.61 4.52 1.23
N PHE A 111 13.43 3.45 0.43
CA PHE A 111 14.33 2.30 0.43
C PHE A 111 15.74 2.65 -0.04
N ASP A 112 15.85 3.48 -1.07
CA ASP A 112 17.12 3.86 -1.72
C ASP A 112 17.86 5.00 -0.98
N GLN A 113 17.34 5.42 0.16
CA GLN A 113 17.93 6.50 0.93
C GLN A 113 19.11 5.97 1.74
N GLU A 114 20.32 6.45 1.45
CA GLU A 114 21.51 6.08 2.21
C GLU A 114 21.43 6.52 3.67
N SER A 115 21.93 5.69 4.58
CA SER A 115 21.86 5.92 6.03
C SER A 115 22.66 7.15 6.51
N THR A 116 23.55 7.69 5.69
CA THR A 116 24.33 8.90 5.98
C THR A 116 23.51 10.18 6.04
N ASN A 117 22.37 10.22 5.35
CA ASN A 117 21.48 11.39 5.33
C ASN A 117 20.53 11.46 6.53
N PHE A 118 20.61 10.53 7.47
CA PHE A 118 19.74 10.42 8.64
C PHE A 118 20.34 10.99 9.93
N ALA A 119 21.27 11.92 9.86
CA ALA A 119 21.95 12.50 11.03
C ALA A 119 21.00 13.17 12.05
N ALA A 120 19.74 13.41 11.68
CA ALA A 120 18.73 14.04 12.55
C ALA A 120 17.79 13.02 13.24
N PHE A 121 17.98 11.71 13.05
CA PHE A 121 17.04 10.69 13.48
C PHE A 121 17.60 9.82 14.61
N ASP A 122 16.69 9.28 15.40
CA ASP A 122 17.03 8.29 16.43
C ASP A 122 17.44 6.97 15.75
N LYS A 123 18.77 6.78 15.62
CA LYS A 123 19.38 5.59 15.03
C LYS A 123 19.87 4.67 16.12
N LYS A 124 19.41 3.43 16.08
CA LYS A 124 19.81 2.37 16.97
C LYS A 124 20.36 1.19 16.18
N ILE A 125 21.53 0.72 16.53
CA ILE A 125 22.13 -0.50 16.00
C ILE A 125 22.16 -1.54 17.12
N VAL A 126 21.66 -2.72 16.81
CA VAL A 126 21.60 -3.85 17.73
C VAL A 126 22.24 -5.05 17.04
N GLU A 127 23.12 -5.74 17.75
CA GLU A 127 23.69 -6.99 17.27
C GLU A 127 22.59 -8.03 17.04
N ASN A 128 22.67 -8.73 15.90
CA ASN A 128 21.77 -9.82 15.61
C ASN A 128 22.26 -11.11 16.26
N THR A 129 21.70 -11.44 17.41
CA THR A 129 22.09 -12.61 18.20
C THR A 129 21.72 -13.96 17.58
N MET A 130 21.01 -13.96 16.44
CA MET A 130 20.57 -15.17 15.76
C MET A 130 21.59 -15.68 14.72
N GLU A 131 22.59 -14.86 14.37
CA GLU A 131 23.64 -15.16 13.39
C GLU A 131 23.12 -15.47 11.97
N PHE A 132 21.84 -15.31 11.73
CA PHE A 132 21.19 -15.41 10.43
C PHE A 132 20.10 -14.35 10.31
N ILE A 133 19.61 -14.08 9.12
CA ILE A 133 18.51 -13.12 8.90
C ILE A 133 17.19 -13.79 9.31
N PRO A 134 16.53 -13.37 10.40
CA PRO A 134 15.32 -14.01 10.91
C PRO A 134 14.08 -13.57 10.14
N CYS A 135 14.16 -13.63 8.82
CA CYS A 135 13.11 -13.27 7.89
C CYS A 135 12.77 -14.44 6.98
N VAL A 136 11.50 -14.61 6.69
CA VAL A 136 11.00 -15.63 5.75
C VAL A 136 10.07 -14.94 4.77
N GLU A 137 10.42 -14.97 3.50
CA GLU A 137 9.53 -14.54 2.42
C GLU A 137 8.57 -15.68 2.07
N VAL A 138 7.34 -15.29 1.80
CA VAL A 138 6.28 -16.21 1.36
C VAL A 138 5.71 -15.68 0.05
N PHE A 139 5.53 -16.57 -0.92
CA PHE A 139 5.06 -16.23 -2.25
C PHE A 139 3.75 -16.97 -2.54
N ASN A 140 2.77 -16.24 -3.08
CA ASN A 140 1.58 -16.80 -3.69
C ASN A 140 1.80 -16.87 -5.20
N ASN A 141 1.51 -18.01 -5.82
CA ASN A 141 1.75 -18.23 -7.24
C ASN A 141 3.16 -17.75 -7.67
N PRO A 142 4.24 -18.37 -7.14
CA PRO A 142 5.58 -17.93 -7.44
C PRO A 142 5.87 -18.04 -8.93
N ASP A 143 6.68 -17.11 -9.45
CA ASP A 143 7.21 -17.19 -10.80
C ASP A 143 8.13 -18.40 -10.99
N ALA A 144 8.56 -18.64 -12.22
CA ALA A 144 9.43 -19.78 -12.54
C ALA A 144 10.77 -19.79 -11.78
N PHE A 145 11.19 -18.62 -11.28
CA PHE A 145 12.44 -18.45 -10.53
C PHE A 145 12.20 -18.42 -9.01
N GLY A 146 10.93 -18.39 -8.55
CA GLY A 146 10.58 -18.33 -7.12
C GLY A 146 10.95 -16.99 -6.45
N THR A 147 11.14 -15.93 -7.22
CA THR A 147 11.57 -14.61 -6.70
C THR A 147 10.43 -13.63 -6.53
N GLU A 148 9.38 -13.79 -7.32
CA GLU A 148 8.19 -12.96 -7.26
C GLU A 148 6.94 -13.79 -7.08
N GLY A 149 5.98 -13.28 -6.32
CA GLY A 149 4.65 -13.85 -6.18
C GLY A 149 3.60 -12.92 -6.79
N SER A 150 2.58 -13.50 -7.41
CA SER A 150 1.45 -12.75 -7.94
C SER A 150 0.24 -12.88 -7.02
N GLY A 151 -0.45 -11.76 -6.78
CA GLY A 151 -1.73 -11.75 -6.08
C GLY A 151 -2.84 -12.33 -6.95
N GLU A 152 -3.83 -12.97 -6.32
CA GLU A 152 -4.98 -13.53 -7.04
C GLU A 152 -5.77 -12.46 -7.80
N PHE A 153 -5.75 -11.21 -7.32
CA PHE A 153 -6.44 -10.09 -7.93
C PHE A 153 -5.60 -9.33 -8.98
N GLU A 154 -4.32 -9.64 -9.14
CA GLU A 154 -3.44 -8.95 -10.07
C GLU A 154 -3.93 -9.11 -11.52
N PHE A 155 -4.38 -10.29 -11.87
CA PHE A 155 -4.98 -10.56 -13.18
C PHE A 155 -6.32 -9.81 -13.37
N LEU A 156 -7.13 -9.70 -12.32
CA LEU A 156 -8.41 -9.00 -12.36
C LEU A 156 -8.25 -7.48 -12.37
N ALA A 157 -7.17 -6.93 -11.82
CA ALA A 157 -6.94 -5.48 -11.75
C ALA A 157 -7.00 -4.83 -13.13
N ASN A 158 -6.34 -5.41 -14.13
CA ASN A 158 -6.38 -4.92 -15.49
C ASN A 158 -7.79 -4.99 -16.11
N GLN A 159 -8.55 -6.02 -15.79
CA GLN A 159 -9.94 -6.16 -16.27
C GLN A 159 -10.85 -5.13 -15.60
N ILE A 160 -10.66 -4.85 -14.32
CA ILE A 160 -11.42 -3.82 -13.58
C ILE A 160 -11.13 -2.44 -14.18
N VAL A 161 -9.87 -2.11 -14.44
CA VAL A 161 -9.47 -0.84 -15.07
C VAL A 161 -10.11 -0.70 -16.47
N ALA A 162 -10.03 -1.73 -17.29
CA ALA A 162 -10.65 -1.74 -18.62
C ALA A 162 -12.17 -1.59 -18.55
N HIS A 163 -12.82 -2.25 -17.58
CA HIS A 163 -14.26 -2.11 -17.34
C HIS A 163 -14.63 -0.69 -16.90
N ASP A 164 -13.86 -0.09 -15.99
CA ASP A 164 -14.09 1.29 -15.53
C ASP A 164 -13.92 2.30 -16.66
N GLU A 165 -12.96 2.11 -17.55
CA GLU A 165 -12.79 2.93 -18.76
C GLU A 165 -13.98 2.77 -19.71
N MET A 166 -14.46 1.54 -19.92
CA MET A 166 -15.65 1.29 -20.73
C MET A 166 -16.88 2.00 -20.14
N VAL A 167 -17.11 1.89 -18.81
CA VAL A 167 -18.22 2.57 -18.14
C VAL A 167 -18.13 4.09 -18.26
N LYS A 168 -16.92 4.67 -18.13
CA LYS A 168 -16.70 6.10 -18.36
C LYS A 168 -17.04 6.52 -19.77
N ASN A 169 -16.61 5.73 -20.78
CA ASN A 169 -16.90 5.99 -22.17
C ASN A 169 -18.40 5.89 -22.47
N ILE A 170 -19.10 4.89 -21.92
CA ILE A 170 -20.54 4.76 -22.05
C ILE A 170 -21.24 5.97 -21.41
N ARG A 171 -20.86 6.40 -20.22
CA ARG A 171 -21.44 7.59 -19.57
C ARG A 171 -21.19 8.86 -20.38
N ALA A 172 -19.99 9.05 -20.93
CA ALA A 172 -19.69 10.19 -21.79
C ALA A 172 -20.56 10.19 -23.05
N ASN A 173 -20.70 9.02 -23.69
CA ASN A 173 -21.57 8.87 -24.88
C ASN A 173 -23.03 9.13 -24.54
N LEU A 174 -23.55 8.58 -23.44
CA LEU A 174 -24.92 8.82 -23.00
C LEU A 174 -25.14 10.30 -22.66
N SER A 175 -24.19 10.97 -22.03
CA SER A 175 -24.25 12.42 -21.78
C SER A 175 -24.29 13.22 -23.07
N PHE A 176 -23.51 12.81 -24.07
CA PHE A 176 -23.51 13.47 -25.38
C PHE A 176 -24.80 13.26 -26.15
N PHE A 177 -25.33 12.03 -26.18
CA PHE A 177 -26.58 11.71 -26.86
C PHE A 177 -27.83 12.03 -26.05
N GLY A 178 -27.74 12.06 -24.72
CA GLY A 178 -28.84 12.41 -23.81
C GLY A 178 -29.16 13.91 -23.77
N ASN A 179 -28.19 14.75 -24.16
CA ASN A 179 -28.37 16.18 -24.41
C ASN A 179 -28.02 16.46 -25.89
N PRO A 180 -28.91 16.12 -26.82
CA PRO A 180 -28.66 16.39 -28.23
C PRO A 180 -28.57 17.91 -28.41
N THR A 181 -27.36 18.38 -28.65
CA THR A 181 -27.19 19.72 -29.19
C THR A 181 -27.82 19.70 -30.57
N LEU A 182 -28.95 20.38 -30.75
CA LEU A 182 -29.57 20.56 -32.06
C LEU A 182 -28.58 21.33 -32.92
N LEU A 183 -27.79 20.57 -33.69
CA LEU A 183 -26.98 21.16 -34.77
C LEU A 183 -27.95 21.50 -35.89
N SER A 184 -28.49 22.72 -35.86
CA SER A 184 -29.22 23.25 -36.99
C SER A 184 -28.22 23.54 -38.12
N SER A 185 -28.39 22.87 -39.25
CA SER A 185 -27.63 23.16 -40.46
C SER A 185 -28.10 24.44 -41.16
N ARG A 186 -29.13 25.11 -40.60
CA ARG A 186 -29.62 26.38 -41.13
C ARG A 186 -28.76 27.54 -40.61
N PRO A 187 -28.38 28.49 -41.49
CA PRO A 187 -27.69 29.69 -41.06
C PRO A 187 -28.56 30.51 -40.10
N LYS A 188 -27.93 31.16 -39.12
CA LYS A 188 -28.63 31.95 -38.07
C LYS A 188 -29.64 32.98 -38.63
N GLN A 189 -29.44 33.47 -39.84
CA GLN A 189 -30.33 34.41 -40.48
C GLN A 189 -31.70 33.81 -40.76
N ASP A 190 -31.80 32.56 -41.19
CA ASP A 190 -33.10 31.90 -41.51
C ASP A 190 -33.92 31.63 -40.26
N ILE A 191 -33.27 31.52 -39.10
CA ILE A 191 -33.97 31.32 -37.82
C ILE A 191 -34.59 32.61 -37.28
N VAL A 192 -33.91 33.76 -37.51
CA VAL A 192 -34.41 35.07 -37.08
C VAL A 192 -35.58 35.56 -37.96
N GLU A 193 -35.52 35.27 -39.26
CA GLU A 193 -36.64 35.62 -40.16
C GLU A 193 -37.91 34.80 -39.88
N SER A 194 -37.77 33.52 -39.49
CA SER A 194 -38.96 32.71 -39.18
C SER A 194 -39.63 33.11 -37.87
N ASP A 195 -38.91 33.68 -36.91
CA ASP A 195 -39.45 34.16 -35.66
C ASP A 195 -40.10 35.54 -35.81
N SER A 196 -39.73 36.33 -36.82
CA SER A 196 -40.32 37.65 -37.04
C SER A 196 -41.66 37.58 -37.79
N GLU A 197 -41.91 36.52 -38.58
CA GLU A 197 -43.19 36.35 -39.27
C GLU A 197 -44.31 35.84 -38.36
N THR A 198 -43.98 35.22 -37.21
CA THR A 198 -44.97 34.74 -36.25
C THR A 198 -45.46 35.82 -35.29
N ALA A 199 -44.82 37.00 -35.29
CA ALA A 199 -45.18 38.12 -34.37
C ALA A 199 -46.24 39.08 -34.96
N GLN A 200 -46.70 38.93 -36.20
CA GLN A 200 -47.83 39.71 -36.75
C GLN A 200 -49.15 38.93 -36.69
N ARG A 201 -49.78 38.87 -35.54
CA ARG A 201 -51.20 38.61 -35.44
C ARG A 201 -51.96 39.93 -35.65
N PRO A 202 -52.85 40.05 -36.60
CA PRO A 202 -53.71 41.23 -36.71
C PRO A 202 -54.71 41.20 -35.53
N SER A 203 -54.80 42.30 -34.81
CA SER A 203 -55.84 42.59 -33.86
C SER A 203 -57.20 42.77 -34.62
N ILE A 204 -58.19 41.96 -34.24
CA ILE A 204 -59.59 42.21 -34.52
C ILE A 204 -60.22 42.93 -33.30
#